data_58c31b2e01dfe397244f0ab547950554
#
_entry.id   58c31b2e01dfe397244f0ab547950554
#
_cell.length_a   1.000
_cell.length_b   1.000
_cell.length_c   1.000
_cell.angle_alpha   90.00
_cell.angle_beta   90.00
_cell.angle_gamma   90.00
#
_symmetry.space_group_name_H-M   'P 1'
#
loop_
_entity.id
_entity.type
_entity.pdbx_description
1 polymer ?
#
loop_
_entity_poly.entity_id
_entity_poly.type
_entity_poly.pdbx_seq_one_letter_code
_entity_poly.pdbx_strand_id
1 'polypeptide(L)'
;MNRLGDPTDFSYRVSKVTKVVDGDTIDVILDMGFDIMYKQRVRLYGIDTPESRTRDLEEKKYGLLSKKFLQEHLKSASRIVIKTYKGDETGKFGRILGDVWCDGVSINKLMCKQGHAVEYYGQNKKLVEAAHLKNRKKHGNI
;
A
#
# COMPACT_ATOMS: atom_id res chain seq x y z
N MET A 1 16.90 8.27 -16.84
CA MET A 1 16.09 8.15 -18.03
C MET A 1 15.66 6.71 -18.27
N ASN A 2 14.38 6.48 -18.38
CA ASN A 2 13.91 5.17 -18.74
C ASN A 2 14.07 4.92 -20.21
N ARG A 3 14.65 3.82 -20.50
CA ARG A 3 14.70 3.32 -21.86
C ARG A 3 13.67 2.24 -22.01
N LEU A 4 13.28 2.02 -23.25
CA LEU A 4 12.43 0.90 -23.58
C LEU A 4 13.06 -0.37 -23.03
N GLY A 5 12.31 -1.13 -22.23
CA GLY A 5 12.80 -2.36 -21.65
C GLY A 5 13.53 -2.23 -20.33
N ASP A 6 13.42 -1.07 -19.65
CA ASP A 6 13.97 -0.93 -18.29
C ASP A 6 13.33 -1.99 -17.40
N PRO A 7 14.10 -2.94 -16.86
CA PRO A 7 13.57 -4.08 -16.14
C PRO A 7 12.99 -3.74 -14.76
N THR A 8 13.19 -2.50 -14.28
CA THR A 8 12.65 -2.11 -12.98
C THR A 8 11.30 -1.43 -13.08
N ASP A 9 10.79 -1.25 -14.29
CA ASP A 9 9.58 -0.46 -14.54
C ASP A 9 8.46 -1.35 -15.10
N PHE A 10 7.80 -2.08 -14.20
CA PHE A 10 6.70 -2.96 -14.56
C PHE A 10 5.40 -2.45 -13.94
N SER A 11 4.36 -2.36 -14.77
CA SER A 11 3.04 -1.95 -14.33
C SER A 11 2.01 -3.00 -14.74
N TYR A 12 1.11 -3.34 -13.83
CA TYR A 12 0.12 -4.37 -14.06
C TYR A 12 -1.26 -3.85 -13.70
N ARG A 13 -2.24 -4.17 -14.55
CA ARG A 13 -3.63 -3.87 -14.24
C ARG A 13 -4.14 -4.84 -13.18
N VAL A 14 -4.89 -4.30 -12.23
CA VAL A 14 -5.57 -5.13 -11.24
C VAL A 14 -6.94 -5.51 -11.80
N SER A 15 -7.18 -6.81 -11.94
CA SER A 15 -8.47 -7.33 -12.34
C SER A 15 -9.46 -7.25 -11.18
N LYS A 16 -9.00 -7.59 -9.98
CA LYS A 16 -9.86 -7.60 -8.80
C LYS A 16 -9.00 -7.42 -7.54
N VAL A 17 -9.52 -6.64 -6.59
CA VAL A 17 -8.98 -6.61 -5.22
C VAL A 17 -9.82 -7.62 -4.43
N THR A 18 -9.20 -8.68 -3.97
CA THR A 18 -9.92 -9.74 -3.27
C THR A 18 -10.01 -9.50 -1.78
N LYS A 19 -9.03 -8.78 -1.22
CA LYS A 19 -9.00 -8.49 0.21
C LYS A 19 -8.08 -7.30 0.50
N VAL A 20 -8.51 -6.43 1.37
CA VAL A 20 -7.63 -5.45 2.00
C VAL A 20 -7.23 -6.04 3.35
N VAL A 21 -5.97 -6.46 3.46
CA VAL A 21 -5.47 -7.15 4.65
C VAL A 21 -5.19 -6.16 5.77
N ASP A 22 -4.54 -5.06 5.41
CA ASP A 22 -4.18 -3.98 6.32
C ASP A 22 -4.10 -2.69 5.51
N GLY A 23 -3.83 -1.56 6.16
CA GLY A 23 -3.72 -0.29 5.45
C GLY A 23 -2.59 -0.25 4.43
N ASP A 24 -1.65 -1.15 4.51
CA ASP A 24 -0.49 -1.21 3.61
C ASP A 24 -0.33 -2.55 2.89
N THR A 25 -1.35 -3.41 2.93
CA THR A 25 -1.26 -4.74 2.32
C THR A 25 -2.59 -5.15 1.71
N ILE A 26 -2.57 -5.56 0.45
CA ILE A 26 -3.77 -5.99 -0.26
C ILE A 26 -3.53 -7.31 -0.99
N ASP A 27 -4.59 -8.07 -1.17
CA ASP A 27 -4.59 -9.25 -2.01
C ASP A 27 -5.34 -8.91 -3.29
N VAL A 28 -4.73 -9.22 -4.43
CA VAL A 28 -5.23 -8.85 -5.74
C VAL A 28 -5.13 -10.00 -6.72
N ILE A 29 -5.89 -9.88 -7.79
CA ILE A 29 -5.70 -10.68 -9.00
C ILE A 29 -5.20 -9.71 -10.06
N LEU A 30 -4.00 -9.96 -10.56
CA LEU A 30 -3.38 -9.16 -11.61
C LEU A 30 -3.74 -9.74 -12.98
N ASP A 31 -4.04 -8.84 -13.91
CA ASP A 31 -4.23 -9.19 -15.32
C ASP A 31 -2.87 -9.09 -16.01
N MET A 32 -2.31 -10.23 -16.36
CA MET A 32 -0.99 -10.31 -16.98
C MET A 32 -1.05 -10.25 -18.50
N GLY A 33 -2.25 -10.08 -19.07
CA GLY A 33 -2.42 -10.19 -20.50
C GLY A 33 -2.54 -11.65 -20.94
N PHE A 34 -2.93 -11.88 -22.18
CA PHE A 34 -3.09 -13.23 -22.74
C PHE A 34 -4.03 -14.13 -21.93
N ASP A 35 -5.01 -13.52 -21.25
CA ASP A 35 -5.94 -14.24 -20.37
C ASP A 35 -5.26 -14.91 -19.16
N ILE A 36 -4.08 -14.45 -18.81
CA ILE A 36 -3.35 -14.97 -17.64
C ILE A 36 -3.66 -14.09 -16.43
N MET A 37 -4.22 -14.71 -15.41
CA MET A 37 -4.53 -14.04 -14.14
C MET A 37 -3.59 -14.56 -13.06
N TYR A 38 -3.09 -13.66 -12.22
CA TYR A 38 -2.09 -13.99 -11.24
C TYR A 38 -2.46 -13.43 -9.86
N LYS A 39 -2.71 -14.32 -8.90
CA LYS A 39 -3.06 -13.92 -7.55
C LYS A 39 -1.79 -13.54 -6.79
N GLN A 40 -1.80 -12.37 -6.18
CA GLN A 40 -0.65 -11.90 -5.40
C GLN A 40 -1.07 -11.09 -4.20
N ARG A 41 -0.23 -11.16 -3.17
CA ARG A 41 -0.30 -10.23 -2.05
C ARG A 41 0.70 -9.11 -2.30
N VAL A 42 0.23 -7.88 -2.20
CA VAL A 42 1.02 -6.69 -2.47
C VAL A 42 1.17 -5.88 -1.20
N ARG A 43 2.41 -5.61 -0.83
CA ARG A 43 2.76 -4.67 0.21
C ARG A 43 2.95 -3.30 -0.45
N LEU A 44 2.24 -2.29 0.03
CA LEU A 44 2.37 -0.94 -0.54
C LEU A 44 3.77 -0.41 -0.25
N TYR A 45 4.50 -0.10 -1.32
CA TYR A 45 5.90 0.29 -1.24
C TYR A 45 6.06 1.69 -0.65
N GLY A 46 7.07 1.84 0.19
CA GLY A 46 7.49 3.15 0.68
C GLY A 46 6.64 3.72 1.80
N ILE A 47 5.69 2.96 2.32
CA ILE A 47 4.83 3.44 3.41
C ILE A 47 4.72 2.40 4.52
N ASP A 48 4.33 2.87 5.68
CA ASP A 48 3.97 2.04 6.82
C ASP A 48 2.69 2.59 7.43
N THR A 49 1.76 1.70 7.77
CA THR A 49 0.51 2.09 8.41
C THR A 49 0.45 1.49 9.81
N PRO A 50 -0.34 2.10 10.72
CA PRO A 50 -0.58 1.44 12.01
C PRO A 50 -1.23 0.08 11.80
N GLU A 51 -0.94 -0.85 12.68
CA GLU A 51 -1.49 -2.20 12.57
C GLU A 51 -2.97 -2.21 12.95
N SER A 52 -3.77 -2.88 12.14
CA SER A 52 -5.20 -3.02 12.40
C SER A 52 -5.53 -4.28 13.20
N ARG A 53 -4.56 -5.20 13.35
CA ARG A 53 -4.75 -6.48 14.04
C ARG A 53 -3.78 -6.61 15.21
N THR A 54 -3.71 -5.58 16.04
CA THR A 54 -2.85 -5.54 17.21
C THR A 54 -3.69 -5.56 18.48
N ARG A 55 -3.07 -5.95 19.59
CA ARG A 55 -3.68 -5.88 20.93
C ARG A 55 -3.63 -4.46 21.49
N ASP A 56 -2.79 -3.60 20.92
CA ASP A 56 -2.75 -2.18 21.30
C ASP A 56 -3.98 -1.50 20.73
N LEU A 57 -4.97 -1.22 21.58
CA LEU A 57 -6.25 -0.68 21.16
C LEU A 57 -6.13 0.73 20.56
N GLU A 58 -5.17 1.52 21.02
CA GLU A 58 -4.93 2.83 20.44
C GLU A 58 -4.42 2.73 19.01
N GLU A 59 -3.37 1.93 18.82
CA GLU A 59 -2.82 1.71 17.49
C GLU A 59 -3.88 1.13 16.56
N LYS A 60 -4.67 0.18 17.06
CA LYS A 60 -5.71 -0.49 16.28
C LYS A 60 -6.72 0.49 15.69
N LYS A 61 -7.12 1.52 16.45
CA LYS A 61 -8.05 2.54 15.94
C LYS A 61 -7.52 3.19 14.67
N TYR A 62 -6.25 3.57 14.69
CA TYR A 62 -5.62 4.25 13.56
C TYR A 62 -5.32 3.28 12.43
N GLY A 63 -5.00 2.02 12.76
CA GLY A 63 -4.84 0.97 11.77
C GLY A 63 -6.13 0.68 11.02
N LEU A 64 -7.24 0.60 11.73
CA LEU A 64 -8.56 0.42 11.10
C LEU A 64 -8.95 1.63 10.26
N LEU A 65 -8.60 2.82 10.70
CA LEU A 65 -8.86 4.04 9.94
C LEU A 65 -8.09 4.03 8.61
N SER A 66 -6.81 3.67 8.65
CA SER A 66 -5.98 3.56 7.46
C SER A 66 -6.50 2.49 6.51
N LYS A 67 -6.89 1.34 7.05
CA LYS A 67 -7.46 0.25 6.27
C LYS A 67 -8.74 0.68 5.58
N LYS A 68 -9.62 1.38 6.30
CA LYS A 68 -10.88 1.87 5.74
C LYS A 68 -10.63 2.88 4.62
N PHE A 69 -9.68 3.78 4.81
CA PHE A 69 -9.31 4.75 3.78
C PHE A 69 -8.89 4.03 2.50
N LEU A 70 -8.03 3.04 2.62
CA LEU A 70 -7.58 2.25 1.48
C LEU A 70 -8.74 1.49 0.82
N GLN A 71 -9.59 0.84 1.62
CA GLN A 71 -10.75 0.11 1.10
C GLN A 71 -11.66 1.01 0.29
N GLU A 72 -11.96 2.19 0.79
CA GLU A 72 -12.87 3.12 0.12
C GLU A 72 -12.29 3.61 -1.21
N HIS A 73 -10.99 3.92 -1.24
CA HIS A 73 -10.35 4.38 -2.47
C HIS A 73 -10.26 3.27 -3.52
N LEU A 74 -9.94 2.06 -3.10
CA LEU A 74 -9.89 0.93 -4.03
C LEU A 74 -11.27 0.60 -4.58
N LYS A 75 -12.29 0.68 -3.73
CA LYS A 75 -13.66 0.37 -4.13
C LYS A 75 -14.22 1.38 -5.13
N SER A 76 -13.89 2.66 -4.96
CA SER A 76 -14.41 3.71 -5.83
C SER A 76 -13.61 3.90 -7.13
N ALA A 77 -12.45 3.29 -7.23
CA ALA A 77 -11.59 3.44 -8.40
C ALA A 77 -12.16 2.69 -9.60
N SER A 78 -12.14 3.35 -10.76
CA SER A 78 -12.52 2.72 -12.02
C SER A 78 -11.40 1.84 -12.56
N ARG A 79 -10.17 2.23 -12.32
CA ARG A 79 -8.99 1.51 -12.80
C ARG A 79 -7.90 1.52 -11.76
N ILE A 80 -7.38 0.35 -11.45
CA ILE A 80 -6.29 0.19 -10.51
C ILE A 80 -5.10 -0.42 -11.24
N VAL A 81 -3.94 0.21 -11.09
CA VAL A 81 -2.68 -0.27 -11.68
C VAL A 81 -1.66 -0.35 -10.55
N ILE A 82 -0.90 -1.41 -10.53
CA ILE A 82 0.19 -1.57 -9.56
C ILE A 82 1.50 -1.50 -10.32
N LYS A 83 2.34 -0.54 -9.93
CA LYS A 83 3.68 -0.42 -10.44
C LYS A 83 4.61 -1.13 -9.48
N THR A 84 5.27 -2.17 -9.95
CA THR A 84 6.15 -2.98 -9.12
C THR A 84 7.60 -2.62 -9.36
N TYR A 85 8.42 -3.00 -8.42
CA TYR A 85 9.87 -2.83 -8.52
C TYR A 85 10.52 -4.18 -8.65
N LYS A 86 11.43 -4.28 -9.58
CA LYS A 86 12.17 -5.52 -9.82
C LYS A 86 13.37 -5.61 -8.88
N GLY A 87 13.87 -6.80 -8.71
CA GLY A 87 15.08 -7.07 -7.96
C GLY A 87 14.77 -7.73 -6.64
N ASP A 88 15.54 -7.40 -5.63
CA ASP A 88 15.43 -8.01 -4.31
C ASP A 88 14.32 -7.42 -3.48
N GLU A 89 13.45 -6.66 -4.14
CA GLU A 89 12.42 -5.87 -3.48
C GLU A 89 11.15 -6.65 -3.18
N THR A 90 11.17 -7.97 -3.34
CA THR A 90 10.05 -8.78 -2.86
C THR A 90 10.01 -8.65 -1.35
N GLY A 91 8.88 -8.30 -0.83
CA GLY A 91 8.70 -8.20 0.60
C GLY A 91 8.92 -9.54 1.27
N LYS A 92 9.14 -9.52 2.58
CA LYS A 92 9.18 -10.73 3.37
C LYS A 92 7.92 -11.54 3.13
N PHE A 93 8.04 -12.86 3.19
CA PHE A 93 6.89 -13.77 3.02
C PHE A 93 6.31 -13.81 1.61
N GLY A 94 7.12 -13.52 0.61
CA GLY A 94 6.71 -13.64 -0.78
C GLY A 94 5.76 -12.55 -1.27
N ARG A 95 5.65 -11.42 -0.56
CA ARG A 95 4.84 -10.30 -1.01
C ARG A 95 5.55 -9.53 -2.11
N ILE A 96 4.76 -9.00 -3.03
CA ILE A 96 5.28 -8.06 -4.02
C ILE A 96 5.24 -6.67 -3.41
N LEU A 97 6.26 -5.87 -3.65
CA LEU A 97 6.25 -4.44 -3.28
C LEU A 97 5.71 -3.64 -4.45
N GLY A 98 4.72 -2.82 -4.20
CA GLY A 98 4.09 -2.08 -5.28
C GLY A 98 3.58 -0.69 -4.90
N ASP A 99 3.58 0.18 -5.90
CA ASP A 99 2.92 1.48 -5.82
C ASP A 99 1.56 1.34 -6.48
N VAL A 100 0.51 1.58 -5.71
CA VAL A 100 -0.87 1.36 -6.15
C VAL A 100 -1.44 2.67 -6.68
N TRP A 101 -1.87 2.65 -7.94
CA TRP A 101 -2.43 3.81 -8.61
C TRP A 101 -3.92 3.59 -8.87
N CYS A 102 -4.74 4.49 -8.34
CA CYS A 102 -6.18 4.47 -8.52
C CYS A 102 -6.55 5.66 -9.41
N ASP A 103 -7.01 5.36 -10.62
CA ASP A 103 -7.40 6.38 -11.60
C ASP A 103 -6.32 7.46 -11.80
N GLY A 104 -5.07 7.03 -11.88
CA GLY A 104 -3.93 7.91 -12.11
C GLY A 104 -3.36 8.59 -10.88
N VAL A 105 -3.85 8.26 -9.70
CA VAL A 105 -3.36 8.84 -8.43
C VAL A 105 -2.68 7.75 -7.61
N SER A 106 -1.44 8.01 -7.16
CA SER A 106 -0.75 7.09 -6.26
C SER A 106 -1.42 7.10 -4.90
N ILE A 107 -2.06 5.99 -4.55
CA ILE A 107 -2.70 5.86 -3.24
C ILE A 107 -1.66 5.79 -2.13
N ASN A 108 -0.48 5.22 -2.40
CA ASN A 108 0.61 5.18 -1.42
C ASN A 108 0.97 6.60 -0.96
N LYS A 109 1.16 7.50 -1.91
CA LYS A 109 1.49 8.89 -1.59
C LYS A 109 0.32 9.62 -0.96
N LEU A 110 -0.89 9.35 -1.43
CA LEU A 110 -2.08 10.00 -0.88
C LEU A 110 -2.29 9.62 0.59
N MET A 111 -2.05 8.39 0.95
CA MET A 111 -2.17 7.93 2.34
C MET A 111 -1.20 8.67 3.25
N CYS A 112 0.04 8.86 2.81
CA CYS A 112 1.02 9.66 3.58
C CYS A 112 0.57 11.11 3.69
N LYS A 113 0.10 11.70 2.63
CA LYS A 113 -0.36 13.08 2.60
C LYS A 113 -1.55 13.31 3.54
N GLN A 114 -2.45 12.35 3.62
CA GLN A 114 -3.65 12.44 4.45
C GLN A 114 -3.44 11.94 5.88
N GLY A 115 -2.22 11.55 6.24
CA GLY A 115 -1.92 11.14 7.60
C GLY A 115 -2.36 9.72 7.94
N HIS A 116 -2.65 8.89 6.96
CA HIS A 116 -3.03 7.48 7.17
C HIS A 116 -1.84 6.53 7.09
N ALA A 117 -0.70 7.04 6.65
CA ALA A 117 0.53 6.28 6.57
C ALA A 117 1.72 7.20 6.81
N VAL A 118 2.87 6.63 7.07
CA VAL A 118 4.13 7.34 7.15
C VAL A 118 5.07 6.81 6.07
N GLU A 119 5.96 7.65 5.57
CA GLU A 119 6.99 7.20 4.64
C GLU A 119 7.89 6.18 5.34
N TYR A 120 8.19 5.09 4.65
CA TYR A 120 9.00 4.03 5.21
C TYR A 120 9.93 3.43 4.17
N TYR A 121 11.23 3.57 4.44
CA TYR A 121 12.29 3.04 3.58
C TYR A 121 13.34 2.31 4.42
N GLY A 122 12.91 1.70 5.53
CA GLY A 122 13.81 0.96 6.41
C GLY A 122 14.49 1.80 7.48
N GLN A 123 14.03 3.03 7.69
CA GLN A 123 14.61 3.90 8.70
C GLN A 123 14.36 3.39 10.13
N ASN A 124 15.00 4.01 11.09
CA ASN A 124 14.95 3.64 12.49
C ASN A 124 13.50 3.56 13.00
N LYS A 125 13.20 2.51 13.74
CA LYS A 125 11.87 2.25 14.31
C LYS A 125 11.35 3.43 15.13
N LYS A 126 12.21 4.09 15.90
CA LYS A 126 11.80 5.24 16.71
C LYS A 126 11.33 6.40 15.85
N LEU A 127 11.93 6.62 14.69
CA LEU A 127 11.50 7.66 13.75
C LEU A 127 10.14 7.32 13.17
N VAL A 128 9.90 6.06 12.87
CA VAL A 128 8.62 5.59 12.37
C VAL A 128 7.53 5.79 13.41
N GLU A 129 7.79 5.40 14.66
CA GLU A 129 6.84 5.59 15.75
C GLU A 129 6.51 7.06 15.98
N ALA A 130 7.52 7.94 15.95
CA ALA A 130 7.31 9.37 16.10
C ALA A 130 6.42 9.94 15.00
N ALA A 131 6.62 9.48 13.76
CA ALA A 131 5.81 9.90 12.63
C ALA A 131 4.36 9.43 12.78
N HIS A 132 4.13 8.20 13.26
CA HIS A 132 2.78 7.71 13.52
C HIS A 132 2.09 8.52 14.63
N LEU A 133 2.80 8.83 15.70
CA LEU A 133 2.23 9.65 16.78
C LEU A 133 1.85 11.05 16.29
N LYS A 134 2.64 11.61 15.39
CA LYS A 134 2.31 12.90 14.78
C LYS A 134 1.03 12.80 13.95
N ASN A 135 0.85 11.73 13.21
CA ASN A 135 -0.37 11.49 12.44
C ASN A 135 -1.59 11.34 13.35
N ARG A 136 -1.45 10.69 14.51
CA ARG A 136 -2.54 10.56 15.47
C ARG A 136 -3.04 11.91 15.93
N LYS A 137 -2.14 12.85 16.21
CA LYS A 137 -2.50 14.21 16.58
C LYS A 137 -3.26 14.91 15.47
N LYS A 138 -2.88 14.67 14.23
CA LYS A 138 -3.54 15.25 13.06
C LYS A 138 -5.00 14.81 12.95
N HIS A 139 -5.28 13.56 13.27
CA HIS A 139 -6.65 13.02 13.21
C HIS A 139 -7.49 13.34 14.44
N GLY A 140 -6.86 13.72 15.54
CA GLY A 140 -7.56 13.97 16.80
C GLY A 140 -8.08 12.68 17.42
N ASN A 141 -9.11 12.82 18.25
CA ASN A 141 -9.75 11.67 18.88
C ASN A 141 -10.72 11.02 17.89
N ILE A 142 -10.54 9.73 17.72
CA ILE A 142 -11.44 8.95 16.85
C ILE A 142 -12.04 7.79 17.63
#